data_6ec6fdab0db4344bbcf4eee081a922f7
#
_entry.id   6ec6fdab0db4344bbcf4eee081a922f7
#
_cell.length_a   1.000
_cell.length_b   1.000
_cell.length_c   1.000
_cell.angle_alpha   90.00
_cell.angle_beta   90.00
_cell.angle_gamma   90.00
#
_symmetry.space_group_name_H-M   'P 1'
#
loop_
_entity.id
_entity.type
_entity.pdbx_description
1 polymer ?
#
loop_
_entity_poly.entity_id
_entity_poly.type
_entity_poly.pdbx_seq_one_letter_code
_entity_poly.pdbx_strand_id
1 'polypeptide(L)'
;MKFIKKLRSGLLGAWKFFLKIWNHKKGRVGIIITGFVILVAIFAPVLTKYDPYDYDVTKGLQPPTAEHLLGTDKNGVDILTELIYGTRISLLVGLASGIGVTLLGAVLGVVAGYFGKVSSAIILNVINVMLVIPTLPLMIILNKVSSSYVMMIFIFVAFGWSGTARMIRAQVLSVRESGYVMAAELSGASRWYVMRRHILPAVSNLLIMNCALSCAGFMIAEAGLSFIGLGDPNSMSWGKILVRAQESAFTAGLWAWVLAPGAAIFLTVTGFMQIGYAIEDICNPRMVKKNAAAKSFLKLDEKSIDEVFAAMDDIPEPECATVDQPRKETIT
;
A
#
# COMPACT_ATOMS: atom_id res chain seq x y z
N MET A 1 -9.36 -39.58 -2.25
CA MET A 1 -8.16 -39.46 -3.09
C MET A 1 -8.19 -38.21 -4.02
N LYS A 2 -9.30 -37.91 -4.73
CA LYS A 2 -9.39 -36.71 -5.62
C LYS A 2 -9.22 -35.36 -4.90
N PHE A 3 -9.72 -35.22 -3.65
CA PHE A 3 -9.64 -34.00 -2.84
C PHE A 3 -8.18 -33.69 -2.43
N ILE A 4 -7.44 -34.69 -1.98
CA ILE A 4 -6.03 -34.55 -1.57
C ILE A 4 -5.14 -34.18 -2.78
N LYS A 5 -5.36 -34.78 -3.97
CA LYS A 5 -4.65 -34.44 -5.21
C LYS A 5 -4.92 -32.96 -5.61
N LYS A 6 -6.16 -32.47 -5.43
CA LYS A 6 -6.55 -31.09 -5.75
C LYS A 6 -5.95 -30.08 -4.77
N LEU A 7 -5.89 -30.44 -3.47
CA LEU A 7 -5.23 -29.63 -2.44
C LEU A 7 -3.72 -29.53 -2.71
N ARG A 8 -3.07 -30.65 -3.04
CA ARG A 8 -1.64 -30.71 -3.37
C ARG A 8 -1.29 -29.91 -4.64
N SER A 9 -2.16 -29.92 -5.67
CA SER A 9 -1.95 -29.10 -6.88
C SER A 9 -2.11 -27.61 -6.61
N GLY A 10 -3.03 -27.20 -5.71
CA GLY A 10 -3.19 -25.83 -5.28
C GLY A 10 -1.97 -25.31 -4.49
N LEU A 11 -1.50 -26.11 -3.51
CA LEU A 11 -0.29 -25.79 -2.74
C LEU A 11 0.96 -25.68 -3.61
N LEU A 12 1.12 -26.59 -4.58
CA LEU A 12 2.22 -26.52 -5.54
C LEU A 12 2.14 -25.27 -6.46
N GLY A 13 0.92 -24.85 -6.82
CA GLY A 13 0.68 -23.61 -7.56
C GLY A 13 1.06 -22.38 -6.76
N ALA A 14 0.62 -22.29 -5.51
CA ALA A 14 0.95 -21.22 -4.58
C ALA A 14 2.46 -21.15 -4.31
N TRP A 15 3.11 -22.30 -4.11
CA TRP A 15 4.56 -22.39 -3.92
C TRP A 15 5.34 -21.90 -5.14
N LYS A 16 4.94 -22.33 -6.35
CA LYS A 16 5.56 -21.83 -7.59
C LYS A 16 5.38 -20.32 -7.78
N PHE A 17 4.23 -19.77 -7.39
CA PHE A 17 3.98 -18.34 -7.44
C PHE A 17 4.83 -17.59 -6.41
N PHE A 18 4.94 -18.11 -5.19
CA PHE A 18 5.84 -17.57 -4.17
C PHE A 18 7.30 -17.55 -4.64
N LEU A 19 7.78 -18.66 -5.25
CA LEU A 19 9.14 -18.72 -5.80
C LEU A 19 9.36 -17.70 -6.93
N LYS A 20 8.34 -17.39 -7.74
CA LYS A 20 8.45 -16.32 -8.75
C LYS A 20 8.63 -14.95 -8.10
N ILE A 21 7.88 -14.65 -7.02
CA ILE A 21 8.03 -13.40 -6.28
C ILE A 21 9.41 -13.34 -5.62
N TRP A 22 9.86 -14.43 -5.00
CA TRP A 22 11.19 -14.54 -4.37
C TRP A 22 12.34 -14.31 -5.34
N ASN A 23 12.25 -14.82 -6.56
CA ASN A 23 13.26 -14.63 -7.60
C ASN A 23 13.28 -13.22 -8.19
N HIS A 24 12.23 -12.42 -7.97
CA HIS A 24 12.17 -11.03 -8.40
C HIS A 24 12.85 -10.13 -7.37
N LYS A 25 13.74 -9.19 -7.80
CA LYS A 25 14.53 -8.34 -6.88
C LYS A 25 13.64 -7.58 -5.88
N LYS A 26 12.60 -6.90 -6.35
CA LYS A 26 11.65 -6.17 -5.48
C LYS A 26 10.91 -7.14 -4.55
N GLY A 27 10.44 -8.27 -5.09
CA GLY A 27 9.70 -9.27 -4.33
C GLY A 27 10.51 -9.87 -3.17
N ARG A 28 11.78 -10.18 -3.42
CA ARG A 28 12.70 -10.68 -2.39
C ARG A 28 12.88 -9.67 -1.25
N VAL A 29 13.15 -8.42 -1.59
CA VAL A 29 13.28 -7.34 -0.59
C VAL A 29 11.98 -7.20 0.22
N GLY A 30 10.83 -7.16 -0.46
CA GLY A 30 9.53 -7.07 0.20
C GLY A 30 9.26 -8.24 1.14
N ILE A 31 9.52 -9.49 0.71
CA ILE A 31 9.32 -10.69 1.53
C ILE A 31 10.25 -10.68 2.75
N ILE A 32 11.52 -10.29 2.59
CA ILE A 32 12.47 -10.24 3.71
C ILE A 32 12.00 -9.22 4.75
N ILE A 33 11.66 -7.99 4.33
CA ILE A 33 11.21 -6.94 5.24
C ILE A 33 9.91 -7.34 5.95
N THR A 34 8.90 -7.73 5.17
CA THR A 34 7.59 -8.12 5.73
C THR A 34 7.71 -9.34 6.62
N GLY A 35 8.50 -10.34 6.21
CA GLY A 35 8.78 -11.53 7.01
C GLY A 35 9.48 -11.21 8.32
N PHE A 36 10.47 -10.33 8.32
CA PHE A 36 11.14 -9.84 9.52
C PHE A 36 10.14 -9.18 10.48
N VAL A 37 9.32 -8.26 9.98
CA VAL A 37 8.32 -7.56 10.81
C VAL A 37 7.27 -8.52 11.38
N ILE A 38 6.82 -9.52 10.61
CA ILE A 38 5.91 -10.55 11.09
C ILE A 38 6.58 -11.40 12.20
N LEU A 39 7.85 -11.76 12.03
CA LEU A 39 8.59 -12.48 13.07
C LEU A 39 8.72 -11.66 14.35
N VAL A 40 9.04 -10.36 14.25
CA VAL A 40 9.06 -9.44 15.39
C VAL A 40 7.69 -9.42 16.10
N ALA A 41 6.59 -9.33 15.35
CA ALA A 41 5.25 -9.33 15.94
C ALA A 41 4.92 -10.65 16.67
N ILE A 42 5.30 -11.81 16.11
CA ILE A 42 5.04 -13.12 16.71
C ILE A 42 5.90 -13.31 17.98
N PHE A 43 7.18 -13.01 17.88
CA PHE A 43 8.14 -13.21 18.95
C PHE A 43 8.24 -12.03 19.93
N ALA A 44 7.35 -11.03 19.84
CA ALA A 44 7.36 -9.87 20.72
C ALA A 44 7.52 -10.21 22.21
N PRO A 45 6.81 -11.18 22.81
CA PRO A 45 6.97 -11.51 24.24
C PRO A 45 8.34 -12.10 24.60
N VAL A 46 9.07 -12.63 23.63
CA VAL A 46 10.40 -13.23 23.83
C VAL A 46 11.51 -12.20 23.57
N LEU A 47 11.24 -11.24 22.66
CA LEU A 47 12.20 -10.21 22.27
C LEU A 47 12.31 -9.08 23.29
N THR A 48 11.29 -8.90 24.13
CA THR A 48 11.26 -7.83 25.12
C THR A 48 11.51 -8.35 26.51
N LYS A 49 12.21 -7.56 27.30
CA LYS A 49 12.54 -7.83 28.71
C LYS A 49 11.49 -7.26 29.66
N TYR A 50 10.78 -6.24 29.20
CA TYR A 50 9.86 -5.44 30.00
C TYR A 50 8.41 -5.66 29.58
N ASP A 51 7.46 -5.44 30.49
CA ASP A 51 6.04 -5.42 30.17
C ASP A 51 5.68 -4.04 29.56
N PRO A 52 5.03 -3.98 28.39
CA PRO A 52 4.62 -2.72 27.77
C PRO A 52 3.52 -1.98 28.58
N TYR A 53 2.94 -2.60 29.58
CA TYR A 53 1.89 -2.04 30.43
C TYR A 53 2.38 -1.78 31.88
N ASP A 54 3.65 -1.97 32.17
CA ASP A 54 4.26 -1.66 33.46
C ASP A 54 4.69 -0.19 33.47
N TYR A 55 3.93 0.65 34.20
CA TYR A 55 4.12 2.09 34.27
C TYR A 55 4.91 2.45 35.54
N ASP A 56 6.12 2.98 35.37
CA ASP A 56 6.95 3.53 36.44
C ASP A 56 7.34 4.98 36.14
N VAL A 57 6.46 5.92 36.55
CA VAL A 57 6.64 7.35 36.28
C VAL A 57 7.96 7.90 36.82
N THR A 58 8.57 7.22 37.83
CA THR A 58 9.86 7.64 38.41
C THR A 58 11.02 7.45 37.41
N LYS A 59 10.85 6.59 36.42
CA LYS A 59 11.77 6.32 35.32
C LYS A 59 11.40 7.00 34.01
N GLY A 60 10.50 7.99 34.06
CA GLY A 60 10.03 8.70 32.89
C GLY A 60 11.10 9.52 32.21
N LEU A 61 11.05 9.58 30.84
CA LEU A 61 11.89 10.41 30.00
C LEU A 61 13.41 10.17 30.15
N GLN A 62 13.82 8.95 30.41
CA GLN A 62 15.24 8.59 30.46
C GLN A 62 15.83 8.56 29.04
N PRO A 63 17.05 9.08 28.85
CA PRO A 63 17.74 8.95 27.58
C PRO A 63 18.13 7.48 27.31
N PRO A 64 18.53 7.14 26.06
CA PRO A 64 19.03 5.82 25.72
C PRO A 64 20.16 5.36 26.64
N THR A 65 20.00 4.21 27.24
CA THR A 65 20.95 3.54 28.16
C THR A 65 21.17 2.10 27.75
N ALA A 66 22.10 1.40 28.42
CA ALA A 66 22.29 -0.04 28.21
C ALA A 66 21.08 -0.88 28.66
N GLU A 67 20.28 -0.38 29.58
CA GLU A 67 19.04 -1.02 30.04
C GLU A 67 17.84 -0.67 29.13
N HIS A 68 17.74 0.58 28.70
CA HIS A 68 16.69 1.11 27.82
C HIS A 68 17.32 1.64 26.55
N LEU A 69 17.48 0.77 25.52
CA LEU A 69 18.20 1.06 24.29
C LEU A 69 17.67 2.30 23.51
N LEU A 70 16.37 2.54 23.56
CA LEU A 70 15.73 3.72 22.96
C LEU A 70 15.28 4.75 24.03
N GLY A 71 15.58 4.50 25.30
CA GLY A 71 15.09 5.31 26.41
C GLY A 71 13.69 4.90 26.87
N THR A 72 13.11 5.70 27.77
CA THR A 72 11.76 5.48 28.31
C THR A 72 10.81 6.62 27.94
N ASP A 73 9.51 6.31 27.84
CA ASP A 73 8.46 7.30 27.62
C ASP A 73 8.19 8.12 28.90
N LYS A 74 7.25 9.07 28.83
CA LYS A 74 6.84 9.87 29.99
C LYS A 74 6.25 9.06 31.17
N ASN A 75 5.79 7.85 30.89
CA ASN A 75 5.22 6.93 31.90
C ASN A 75 6.27 5.93 32.40
N GLY A 76 7.53 6.02 31.94
CA GLY A 76 8.62 5.10 32.30
C GLY A 76 8.63 3.78 31.52
N VAL A 77 7.80 3.66 30.50
CA VAL A 77 7.77 2.43 29.66
C VAL A 77 8.94 2.44 28.68
N ASP A 78 9.58 1.31 28.49
CA ASP A 78 10.67 1.14 27.53
C ASP A 78 10.18 1.29 26.09
N ILE A 79 10.74 2.26 25.36
CA ILE A 79 10.30 2.62 23.99
C ILE A 79 10.53 1.45 23.00
N LEU A 80 11.61 0.66 23.17
CA LEU A 80 11.85 -0.50 22.32
C LEU A 80 10.79 -1.56 22.53
N THR A 81 10.37 -1.79 23.76
CA THR A 81 9.28 -2.71 24.13
C THR A 81 7.96 -2.25 23.50
N GLU A 82 7.63 -0.94 23.63
CA GLU A 82 6.45 -0.37 22.97
C GLU A 82 6.47 -0.56 21.46
N LEU A 83 7.62 -0.33 20.82
CA LEU A 83 7.80 -0.47 19.38
C LEU A 83 7.57 -1.91 18.91
N ILE A 84 8.13 -2.89 19.61
CA ILE A 84 8.01 -4.32 19.30
C ILE A 84 6.56 -4.79 19.50
N TYR A 85 5.91 -4.44 20.61
CA TYR A 85 4.51 -4.79 20.84
C TYR A 85 3.55 -4.05 19.92
N GLY A 86 3.84 -2.77 19.60
CA GLY A 86 3.08 -1.97 18.66
C GLY A 86 3.01 -2.57 17.25
N THR A 87 4.04 -3.34 16.86
CA THR A 87 4.06 -4.09 15.60
C THR A 87 2.84 -5.00 15.45
N ARG A 88 2.37 -5.62 16.54
CA ARG A 88 1.26 -6.58 16.51
C ARG A 88 -0.04 -5.92 16.08
N ILE A 89 -0.38 -4.80 16.69
CA ILE A 89 -1.65 -4.10 16.41
C ILE A 89 -1.60 -3.43 15.05
N SER A 90 -0.50 -2.72 14.72
CA SER A 90 -0.37 -2.05 13.43
C SER A 90 -0.41 -3.05 12.26
N LEU A 91 0.26 -4.22 12.39
CA LEU A 91 0.16 -5.30 11.41
C LEU A 91 -1.25 -5.91 11.35
N LEU A 92 -1.87 -6.19 12.50
CA LEU A 92 -3.20 -6.80 12.56
C LEU A 92 -4.24 -5.92 11.86
N VAL A 93 -4.25 -4.62 12.18
CA VAL A 93 -5.21 -3.67 11.57
C VAL A 93 -4.95 -3.55 10.07
N GLY A 94 -3.69 -3.36 9.65
CA GLY A 94 -3.35 -3.24 8.24
C GLY A 94 -3.69 -4.49 7.42
N LEU A 95 -3.32 -5.68 7.92
CA LEU A 95 -3.59 -6.95 7.25
C LEU A 95 -5.08 -7.28 7.21
N ALA A 96 -5.77 -7.21 8.36
CA ALA A 96 -7.19 -7.55 8.44
C ALA A 96 -8.03 -6.62 7.55
N SER A 97 -7.74 -5.31 7.59
CA SER A 97 -8.43 -4.33 6.74
C SER A 97 -8.13 -4.52 5.26
N GLY A 98 -6.85 -4.67 4.89
CA GLY A 98 -6.45 -4.85 3.50
C GLY A 98 -7.02 -6.12 2.87
N ILE A 99 -6.99 -7.24 3.60
CA ILE A 99 -7.61 -8.51 3.18
C ILE A 99 -9.14 -8.36 3.10
N GLY A 100 -9.78 -7.79 4.12
CA GLY A 100 -11.23 -7.60 4.17
C GLY A 100 -11.75 -6.73 3.01
N VAL A 101 -11.10 -5.59 2.77
CA VAL A 101 -11.40 -4.68 1.65
C VAL A 101 -11.23 -5.39 0.30
N THR A 102 -10.14 -6.14 0.15
CA THR A 102 -9.88 -6.85 -1.11
C THR A 102 -10.90 -7.96 -1.35
N LEU A 103 -11.25 -8.74 -0.34
CA LEU A 103 -12.24 -9.80 -0.46
C LEU A 103 -13.64 -9.25 -0.78
N LEU A 104 -14.09 -8.23 -0.03
CA LEU A 104 -15.39 -7.61 -0.27
C LEU A 104 -15.44 -6.94 -1.64
N GLY A 105 -14.39 -6.18 -1.99
CA GLY A 105 -14.25 -5.54 -3.29
C GLY A 105 -14.18 -6.54 -4.45
N ALA A 106 -13.49 -7.67 -4.26
CA ALA A 106 -13.42 -8.74 -5.24
C ALA A 106 -14.79 -9.35 -5.52
N VAL A 107 -15.54 -9.73 -4.47
CA VAL A 107 -16.88 -10.33 -4.61
C VAL A 107 -17.81 -9.36 -5.34
N LEU A 108 -17.92 -8.12 -4.87
CA LEU A 108 -18.80 -7.12 -5.46
C LEU A 108 -18.35 -6.70 -6.86
N GLY A 109 -17.04 -6.57 -7.11
CA GLY A 109 -16.48 -6.25 -8.42
C GLY A 109 -16.73 -7.35 -9.46
N VAL A 110 -16.54 -8.63 -9.08
CA VAL A 110 -16.83 -9.77 -9.96
C VAL A 110 -18.33 -9.87 -10.24
N VAL A 111 -19.18 -9.72 -9.24
CA VAL A 111 -20.64 -9.72 -9.41
C VAL A 111 -21.09 -8.60 -10.35
N ALA A 112 -20.60 -7.40 -10.14
CA ALA A 112 -20.91 -6.24 -10.98
C ALA A 112 -20.40 -6.36 -12.42
N GLY A 113 -19.25 -7.01 -12.63
CA GLY A 113 -18.65 -7.18 -13.96
C GLY A 113 -19.26 -8.33 -14.77
N TYR A 114 -19.69 -9.42 -14.11
CA TYR A 114 -20.05 -10.65 -14.80
C TYR A 114 -21.56 -10.96 -14.85
N PHE A 115 -22.34 -10.69 -13.77
CA PHE A 115 -23.71 -11.18 -13.63
C PHE A 115 -24.81 -10.34 -14.30
N GLY A 116 -24.50 -9.35 -15.11
CA GLY A 116 -25.48 -8.68 -15.97
C GLY A 116 -25.72 -7.20 -15.66
N LYS A 117 -26.62 -6.59 -16.46
CA LYS A 117 -26.82 -5.12 -16.45
C LYS A 117 -27.42 -4.60 -15.15
N VAL A 118 -28.39 -5.32 -14.56
CA VAL A 118 -29.09 -4.86 -13.35
C VAL A 118 -28.18 -4.90 -12.13
N SER A 119 -27.50 -6.02 -11.87
CA SER A 119 -26.55 -6.13 -10.75
C SER A 119 -25.39 -5.15 -10.91
N SER A 120 -24.91 -4.96 -12.14
CA SER A 120 -23.89 -3.97 -12.46
C SER A 120 -24.35 -2.54 -12.14
N ALA A 121 -25.56 -2.16 -12.51
CA ALA A 121 -26.11 -0.83 -12.27
C ALA A 121 -26.27 -0.54 -10.76
N ILE A 122 -26.84 -1.49 -10.02
CA ILE A 122 -27.04 -1.35 -8.56
C ILE A 122 -25.68 -1.19 -7.85
N ILE A 123 -24.74 -2.11 -8.09
CA ILE A 123 -23.45 -2.09 -7.41
C ILE A 123 -22.66 -0.85 -7.80
N LEU A 124 -22.70 -0.42 -9.07
CA LEU A 124 -22.04 0.82 -9.51
C LEU A 124 -22.59 2.06 -8.82
N ASN A 125 -23.92 2.15 -8.66
CA ASN A 125 -24.51 3.27 -7.94
C ASN A 125 -24.05 3.29 -6.48
N VAL A 126 -23.99 2.14 -5.81
CA VAL A 126 -23.43 2.05 -4.45
C VAL A 126 -21.97 2.44 -4.43
N ILE A 127 -21.14 1.94 -5.35
CA ILE A 127 -19.73 2.32 -5.48
C ILE A 127 -19.59 3.84 -5.64
N ASN A 128 -20.40 4.45 -6.53
CA ASN A 128 -20.35 5.89 -6.79
C ASN A 128 -20.70 6.70 -5.54
N VAL A 129 -21.74 6.30 -4.80
CA VAL A 129 -22.10 6.93 -3.52
C VAL A 129 -20.95 6.81 -2.51
N MET A 130 -20.38 5.61 -2.35
CA MET A 130 -19.27 5.38 -1.41
C MET A 130 -18.02 6.20 -1.74
N LEU A 131 -17.73 6.43 -3.03
CA LEU A 131 -16.56 7.21 -3.45
C LEU A 131 -16.74 8.72 -3.29
N VAL A 132 -17.97 9.21 -3.20
CA VAL A 132 -18.26 10.63 -2.92
C VAL A 132 -18.16 10.95 -1.44
N ILE A 133 -18.42 9.95 -0.58
CA ILE A 133 -18.32 10.15 0.87
C ILE A 133 -16.86 10.43 1.26
N PRO A 134 -16.58 11.54 1.95
CA PRO A 134 -15.24 11.82 2.44
C PRO A 134 -14.89 10.85 3.58
N THR A 135 -14.14 9.79 3.24
CA THR A 135 -13.89 8.66 4.14
C THR A 135 -13.14 9.06 5.41
N LEU A 136 -12.17 9.97 5.34
CA LEU A 136 -11.42 10.41 6.53
C LEU A 136 -12.31 11.10 7.58
N PRO A 137 -13.11 12.15 7.27
CA PRO A 137 -14.04 12.74 8.22
C PRO A 137 -15.03 11.72 8.80
N LEU A 138 -15.56 10.83 7.97
CA LEU A 138 -16.47 9.79 8.43
C LEU A 138 -15.78 8.81 9.39
N MET A 139 -14.55 8.40 9.11
CA MET A 139 -13.75 7.55 10.00
C MET A 139 -13.50 8.22 11.35
N ILE A 140 -13.21 9.52 11.37
CA ILE A 140 -13.02 10.30 12.59
C ILE A 140 -14.30 10.28 13.46
N ILE A 141 -15.45 10.50 12.85
CA ILE A 141 -16.74 10.53 13.57
C ILE A 141 -17.09 9.14 14.12
N LEU A 142 -16.99 8.11 13.29
CA LEU A 142 -17.35 6.74 13.70
C LEU A 142 -16.41 6.17 14.75
N ASN A 143 -15.11 6.48 14.66
CA ASN A 143 -14.13 5.99 15.64
C ASN A 143 -14.28 6.63 17.02
N LYS A 144 -14.90 7.83 17.11
CA LYS A 144 -15.29 8.43 18.39
C LYS A 144 -16.39 7.67 19.11
N VAL A 145 -17.21 6.90 18.39
CA VAL A 145 -18.29 6.08 18.99
C VAL A 145 -17.70 4.86 19.71
N SER A 146 -16.64 4.28 19.15
CA SER A 146 -15.93 3.15 19.78
C SER A 146 -14.46 3.18 19.35
N SER A 147 -13.59 3.57 20.26
CA SER A 147 -12.13 3.65 20.04
C SER A 147 -11.48 2.26 20.17
N SER A 148 -11.94 1.26 19.41
CA SER A 148 -11.38 -0.08 19.37
C SER A 148 -10.71 -0.36 18.02
N TYR A 149 -9.56 -1.02 18.02
CA TYR A 149 -8.91 -1.46 16.78
C TYR A 149 -9.81 -2.40 15.94
N VAL A 150 -10.69 -3.19 16.58
CA VAL A 150 -11.65 -4.04 15.88
C VAL A 150 -12.69 -3.20 15.13
N MET A 151 -13.21 -2.14 15.78
CA MET A 151 -14.14 -1.20 15.13
C MET A 151 -13.45 -0.46 13.99
N MET A 152 -12.18 -0.08 14.13
CA MET A 152 -11.39 0.55 13.08
C MET A 152 -11.26 -0.38 11.86
N ILE A 153 -10.95 -1.66 12.05
CA ILE A 153 -10.93 -2.66 10.96
C ILE A 153 -12.29 -2.73 10.26
N PHE A 154 -13.37 -2.80 11.03
CA PHE A 154 -14.73 -2.85 10.47
C PHE A 154 -15.03 -1.62 9.62
N ILE A 155 -14.72 -0.41 10.10
CA ILE A 155 -14.92 0.85 9.37
C ILE A 155 -14.09 0.86 8.07
N PHE A 156 -12.81 0.46 8.13
CA PHE A 156 -11.95 0.37 6.95
C PHE A 156 -12.53 -0.57 5.91
N VAL A 157 -13.00 -1.75 6.31
CA VAL A 157 -13.62 -2.71 5.38
C VAL A 157 -14.94 -2.20 4.83
N ALA A 158 -15.80 -1.63 5.67
CA ALA A 158 -17.12 -1.14 5.27
C ALA A 158 -17.06 0.00 4.24
N PHE A 159 -16.03 0.84 4.27
CA PHE A 159 -15.92 2.00 3.40
C PHE A 159 -14.80 1.90 2.35
N GLY A 160 -13.78 1.08 2.57
CA GLY A 160 -12.61 0.99 1.68
C GLY A 160 -12.78 0.12 0.43
N TRP A 161 -13.78 -0.76 0.38
CA TRP A 161 -13.95 -1.77 -0.68
C TRP A 161 -14.30 -1.20 -2.07
N SER A 162 -14.87 0.01 -2.13
CA SER A 162 -15.47 0.58 -3.35
C SER A 162 -14.45 0.78 -4.48
N GLY A 163 -13.23 1.27 -4.16
CA GLY A 163 -12.14 1.43 -5.11
C GLY A 163 -11.69 0.09 -5.71
N THR A 164 -11.50 -0.92 -4.86
CA THR A 164 -11.15 -2.28 -5.28
C THR A 164 -12.25 -2.89 -6.15
N ALA A 165 -13.52 -2.76 -5.76
CA ALA A 165 -14.63 -3.28 -6.54
C ALA A 165 -14.72 -2.64 -7.93
N ARG A 166 -14.49 -1.32 -8.05
CA ARG A 166 -14.46 -0.62 -9.33
C ARG A 166 -13.36 -1.15 -10.24
N MET A 167 -12.15 -1.32 -9.70
CA MET A 167 -10.99 -1.82 -10.43
C MET A 167 -11.21 -3.26 -10.91
N ILE A 168 -11.70 -4.15 -10.04
CA ILE A 168 -11.97 -5.55 -10.37
C ILE A 168 -13.10 -5.66 -11.39
N ARG A 169 -14.17 -4.87 -11.27
CA ARG A 169 -15.23 -4.83 -12.26
C ARG A 169 -14.71 -4.49 -13.66
N ALA A 170 -13.85 -3.47 -13.79
CA ALA A 170 -13.26 -3.08 -15.07
C ALA A 170 -12.45 -4.22 -15.68
N GLN A 171 -11.63 -4.92 -14.88
CA GLN A 171 -10.87 -6.07 -15.33
C GLN A 171 -11.76 -7.26 -15.73
N VAL A 172 -12.83 -7.53 -14.97
CA VAL A 172 -13.79 -8.61 -15.29
C VAL A 172 -14.50 -8.34 -16.62
N LEU A 173 -14.88 -7.09 -16.90
CA LEU A 173 -15.49 -6.72 -18.18
C LEU A 173 -14.52 -6.96 -19.34
N SER A 174 -13.27 -6.52 -19.22
CA SER A 174 -12.24 -6.75 -20.24
C SER A 174 -11.98 -8.25 -20.49
N VAL A 175 -11.92 -9.05 -19.43
CA VAL A 175 -11.76 -10.52 -19.56
C VAL A 175 -12.97 -11.17 -20.19
N ARG A 176 -14.18 -10.74 -19.86
CA ARG A 176 -15.43 -11.27 -20.42
C ARG A 176 -15.52 -11.08 -21.94
N GLU A 177 -15.00 -9.97 -22.45
CA GLU A 177 -14.97 -9.66 -23.89
C GLU A 177 -13.85 -10.40 -24.65
N SER A 178 -13.03 -11.19 -23.97
CA SER A 178 -11.98 -11.99 -24.63
C SER A 178 -12.54 -13.16 -25.43
N GLY A 179 -11.91 -13.46 -26.59
CA GLY A 179 -12.38 -14.50 -27.51
C GLY A 179 -12.54 -15.88 -26.87
N TYR A 180 -11.66 -16.26 -25.93
CA TYR A 180 -11.73 -17.57 -25.25
C TYR A 180 -12.90 -17.67 -24.28
N VAL A 181 -13.34 -16.57 -23.67
CA VAL A 181 -14.52 -16.54 -22.80
C VAL A 181 -15.79 -16.62 -23.65
N MET A 182 -15.85 -15.84 -24.73
CA MET A 182 -16.98 -15.91 -25.69
C MET A 182 -17.11 -17.28 -26.31
N ALA A 183 -16.02 -17.91 -26.70
CA ALA A 183 -16.04 -19.28 -27.25
C ALA A 183 -16.58 -20.30 -26.22
N ALA A 184 -16.20 -20.18 -24.95
CA ALA A 184 -16.73 -21.04 -23.89
C ALA A 184 -18.25 -20.83 -23.67
N GLU A 185 -18.72 -19.58 -23.70
CA GLU A 185 -20.16 -19.27 -23.56
C GLU A 185 -20.96 -19.79 -24.78
N LEU A 186 -20.46 -19.62 -25.99
CA LEU A 186 -21.07 -20.16 -27.22
C LEU A 186 -21.11 -21.70 -27.24
N SER A 187 -20.13 -22.36 -26.61
CA SER A 187 -20.11 -23.81 -26.42
C SER A 187 -21.08 -24.31 -25.34
N GLY A 188 -21.91 -23.45 -24.77
CA GLY A 188 -22.92 -23.81 -23.75
C GLY A 188 -22.38 -23.94 -22.33
N ALA A 189 -21.18 -23.42 -22.03
CA ALA A 189 -20.65 -23.45 -20.68
C ALA A 189 -21.52 -22.62 -19.72
N SER A 190 -21.82 -23.18 -18.53
CA SER A 190 -22.58 -22.46 -17.52
C SER A 190 -21.85 -21.22 -17.00
N ARG A 191 -22.58 -20.18 -16.63
CA ARG A 191 -22.02 -18.93 -16.09
C ARG A 191 -21.08 -19.18 -14.90
N TRP A 192 -21.44 -20.12 -14.02
CA TRP A 192 -20.60 -20.50 -12.88
C TRP A 192 -19.29 -21.16 -13.30
N TYR A 193 -19.33 -22.01 -14.33
CA TYR A 193 -18.12 -22.62 -14.88
C TYR A 193 -17.18 -21.56 -15.47
N VAL A 194 -17.70 -20.67 -16.31
CA VAL A 194 -16.92 -19.58 -16.92
C VAL A 194 -16.30 -18.69 -15.84
N MET A 195 -17.07 -18.29 -14.81
CA MET A 195 -16.58 -17.48 -13.71
C MET A 195 -15.41 -18.15 -12.97
N ARG A 196 -15.56 -19.44 -12.59
CA ARG A 196 -14.52 -20.15 -11.82
C ARG A 196 -13.31 -20.54 -12.64
N ARG A 197 -13.49 -20.84 -13.94
CA ARG A 197 -12.43 -21.39 -14.79
C ARG A 197 -11.68 -20.32 -15.57
N HIS A 198 -12.34 -19.23 -15.91
CA HIS A 198 -11.77 -18.18 -16.77
C HIS A 198 -11.67 -16.83 -16.06
N ILE A 199 -12.73 -16.31 -15.44
CA ILE A 199 -12.76 -14.97 -14.86
C ILE A 199 -11.88 -14.89 -13.59
N LEU A 200 -12.19 -15.70 -12.56
CA LEU A 200 -11.47 -15.63 -11.28
C LEU A 200 -9.95 -15.84 -11.42
N PRO A 201 -9.46 -16.82 -12.20
CA PRO A 201 -8.01 -16.97 -12.40
C PRO A 201 -7.38 -15.77 -13.12
N ALA A 202 -8.10 -15.16 -14.07
CA ALA A 202 -7.59 -14.01 -14.82
C ALA A 202 -7.44 -12.75 -13.95
N VAL A 203 -8.32 -12.54 -12.96
CA VAL A 203 -8.26 -11.39 -12.05
C VAL A 203 -7.46 -11.65 -10.78
N SER A 204 -7.09 -12.91 -10.50
CA SER A 204 -6.44 -13.30 -9.23
C SER A 204 -5.13 -12.56 -8.96
N ASN A 205 -4.30 -12.35 -9.98
CA ASN A 205 -3.04 -11.66 -9.85
C ASN A 205 -3.25 -10.20 -9.45
N LEU A 206 -4.24 -9.54 -10.06
CA LEU A 206 -4.62 -8.17 -9.74
C LEU A 206 -5.15 -8.06 -8.29
N LEU A 207 -5.91 -9.08 -7.84
CA LEU A 207 -6.40 -9.16 -6.45
C LEU A 207 -5.25 -9.27 -5.45
N ILE A 208 -4.27 -10.15 -5.69
CA ILE A 208 -3.14 -10.34 -4.78
C ILE A 208 -2.28 -9.07 -4.71
N MET A 209 -2.01 -8.45 -5.86
CA MET A 209 -1.32 -7.15 -5.92
C MET A 209 -2.05 -6.08 -5.13
N ASN A 210 -3.37 -5.91 -5.39
CA ASN A 210 -4.19 -4.92 -4.70
C ASN A 210 -4.28 -5.19 -3.20
N CYS A 211 -4.31 -6.46 -2.78
CA CYS A 211 -4.30 -6.86 -1.37
C CYS A 211 -3.03 -6.34 -0.67
N ALA A 212 -1.86 -6.56 -1.25
CA ALA A 212 -0.59 -6.09 -0.67
C ALA A 212 -0.56 -4.55 -0.56
N LEU A 213 -0.99 -3.84 -1.61
CA LEU A 213 -1.05 -2.38 -1.61
C LEU A 213 -2.09 -1.84 -0.62
N SER A 214 -3.24 -2.50 -0.48
CA SER A 214 -4.28 -2.15 0.50
C SER A 214 -3.78 -2.35 1.92
N CYS A 215 -3.06 -3.44 2.22
CA CYS A 215 -2.47 -3.64 3.54
C CYS A 215 -1.52 -2.49 3.90
N ALA A 216 -0.63 -2.08 2.98
CA ALA A 216 0.25 -0.94 3.17
C ALA A 216 -0.54 0.36 3.43
N GLY A 217 -1.57 0.62 2.62
CA GLY A 217 -2.41 1.81 2.75
C GLY A 217 -3.16 1.88 4.09
N PHE A 218 -3.71 0.76 4.56
CA PHE A 218 -4.44 0.73 5.84
C PHE A 218 -3.51 0.76 7.06
N MET A 219 -2.25 0.34 6.96
CA MET A 219 -1.25 0.58 8.01
C MET A 219 -0.96 2.07 8.17
N ILE A 220 -0.81 2.81 7.05
CA ILE A 220 -0.63 4.27 7.09
C ILE A 220 -1.89 4.95 7.66
N ALA A 221 -3.08 4.51 7.24
CA ALA A 221 -4.34 5.07 7.72
C ALA A 221 -4.54 4.82 9.23
N GLU A 222 -4.23 3.61 9.74
CA GLU A 222 -4.22 3.29 11.17
C GLU A 222 -3.27 4.21 11.92
N ALA A 223 -2.01 4.29 11.47
CA ALA A 223 -1.01 5.12 12.13
C ALA A 223 -1.44 6.60 12.15
N GLY A 224 -2.03 7.12 11.06
CA GLY A 224 -2.54 8.47 10.98
C GLY A 224 -3.72 8.74 11.91
N LEU A 225 -4.72 7.83 11.96
CA LEU A 225 -5.85 7.95 12.89
C LEU A 225 -5.41 7.84 14.35
N SER A 226 -4.53 6.89 14.65
CA SER A 226 -3.96 6.74 15.98
C SER A 226 -3.14 7.97 16.38
N PHE A 227 -2.39 8.58 15.44
CA PHE A 227 -1.62 9.81 15.65
C PHE A 227 -2.48 11.03 16.00
N ILE A 228 -3.70 11.15 15.48
CA ILE A 228 -4.64 12.20 15.86
C ILE A 228 -5.47 11.85 17.11
N GLY A 229 -5.07 10.80 17.85
CA GLY A 229 -5.69 10.41 19.12
C GLY A 229 -6.95 9.55 19.01
N LEU A 230 -7.22 8.98 17.81
CA LEU A 230 -8.36 8.09 17.56
C LEU A 230 -8.01 6.60 17.64
N GLY A 231 -6.78 6.26 18.05
CA GLY A 231 -6.36 4.88 18.31
C GLY A 231 -7.04 4.27 19.52
N ASP A 232 -7.00 2.96 19.63
CA ASP A 232 -7.53 2.23 20.79
C ASP A 232 -6.71 2.58 22.06
N PRO A 233 -7.35 3.13 23.12
CA PRO A 233 -6.65 3.49 24.36
C PRO A 233 -5.96 2.29 25.05
N ASN A 234 -6.51 1.09 24.89
CA ASN A 234 -6.06 -0.12 25.58
C ASN A 234 -5.06 -0.95 24.77
N SER A 235 -4.71 -0.52 23.56
CA SER A 235 -3.76 -1.22 22.70
C SER A 235 -2.57 -0.34 22.35
N MET A 236 -1.43 -1.00 22.08
CA MET A 236 -0.21 -0.34 21.64
C MET A 236 -0.12 -0.44 20.13
N SER A 237 0.05 0.71 19.43
CA SER A 237 0.34 0.75 18.00
C SER A 237 1.43 1.79 17.70
N TRP A 238 2.05 1.69 16.54
CA TRP A 238 3.10 2.65 16.15
C TRP A 238 2.57 4.09 16.06
N GLY A 239 1.33 4.29 15.60
CA GLY A 239 0.69 5.60 15.57
C GLY A 239 0.49 6.19 16.97
N LYS A 240 0.13 5.35 17.95
CA LYS A 240 -0.02 5.76 19.35
C LYS A 240 1.32 6.16 20.00
N ILE A 241 2.40 5.45 19.68
CA ILE A 241 3.74 5.82 20.14
C ILE A 241 4.11 7.22 19.59
N LEU A 242 3.81 7.51 18.31
CA LEU A 242 4.05 8.82 17.71
C LEU A 242 3.29 9.95 18.41
N VAL A 243 2.03 9.73 18.84
CA VAL A 243 1.27 10.73 19.63
C VAL A 243 1.98 11.06 20.92
N ARG A 244 2.36 10.04 21.68
CA ARG A 244 3.07 10.22 22.95
C ARG A 244 4.42 10.91 22.75
N ALA A 245 5.13 10.56 21.68
CA ALA A 245 6.39 11.17 21.30
C ALA A 245 6.24 12.65 20.97
N GLN A 246 5.17 13.05 20.27
CA GLN A 246 4.91 14.45 19.92
C GLN A 246 4.81 15.35 21.15
N GLU A 247 4.24 14.85 22.25
CA GLU A 247 4.03 15.64 23.47
C GLU A 247 5.34 15.93 24.23
N SER A 248 6.33 15.06 24.15
CA SER A 248 7.50 15.07 25.07
C SER A 248 8.87 14.91 24.41
N ALA A 249 8.97 14.24 23.28
CA ALA A 249 10.26 13.88 22.68
C ALA A 249 11.09 15.10 22.26
N PHE A 250 10.45 16.12 21.71
CA PHE A 250 11.12 17.35 21.29
C PHE A 250 11.67 18.14 22.47
N THR A 251 10.94 18.18 23.60
CA THR A 251 11.33 18.90 24.81
C THR A 251 12.47 18.16 25.54
N ALA A 252 12.45 16.82 25.53
CA ALA A 252 13.44 15.97 26.18
C ALA A 252 14.64 15.63 25.28
N GLY A 253 14.64 16.02 24.00
CA GLY A 253 15.70 15.68 23.05
C GLY A 253 15.71 14.20 22.64
N LEU A 254 14.64 13.45 22.86
CA LEU A 254 14.53 12.01 22.62
C LEU A 254 14.08 11.70 21.18
N TRP A 255 14.88 12.07 20.20
CA TRP A 255 14.58 11.86 18.77
C TRP A 255 14.30 10.41 18.39
N ALA A 256 14.95 9.45 19.07
CA ALA A 256 14.74 8.03 18.84
C ALA A 256 13.27 7.62 19.01
N TRP A 257 12.53 8.28 19.91
CA TRP A 257 11.14 8.02 20.19
C TRP A 257 10.20 8.38 19.01
N VAL A 258 10.57 9.36 18.19
CA VAL A 258 9.84 9.73 16.97
C VAL A 258 10.32 8.91 15.78
N LEU A 259 11.64 8.75 15.63
CA LEU A 259 12.22 8.12 14.45
C LEU A 259 11.98 6.61 14.41
N ALA A 260 11.98 5.92 15.56
CA ALA A 260 11.84 4.47 15.59
C ALA A 260 10.45 3.98 15.07
N PRO A 261 9.30 4.48 15.56
CA PRO A 261 8.01 4.07 15.00
C PRO A 261 7.81 4.57 13.55
N GLY A 262 8.33 5.76 13.20
CA GLY A 262 8.31 6.25 11.83
C GLY A 262 9.08 5.33 10.87
N ALA A 263 10.26 4.89 11.26
CA ALA A 263 11.06 3.93 10.49
C ALA A 263 10.36 2.56 10.38
N ALA A 264 9.73 2.08 11.46
CA ALA A 264 9.00 0.82 11.47
C ALA A 264 7.81 0.85 10.49
N ILE A 265 7.03 1.94 10.49
CA ILE A 265 5.94 2.15 9.52
C ILE A 265 6.51 2.19 8.11
N PHE A 266 7.52 3.01 7.86
CA PHE A 266 8.13 3.18 6.53
C PHE A 266 8.66 1.85 5.98
N LEU A 267 9.42 1.09 6.76
CA LEU A 267 9.96 -0.21 6.35
C LEU A 267 8.86 -1.21 6.06
N THR A 268 7.85 -1.30 6.92
CA THR A 268 6.75 -2.26 6.75
C THR A 268 5.91 -1.94 5.52
N VAL A 269 5.52 -0.69 5.35
CA VAL A 269 4.78 -0.22 4.17
C VAL A 269 5.58 -0.46 2.90
N THR A 270 6.88 -0.13 2.91
CA THR A 270 7.77 -0.41 1.77
C THR A 270 7.83 -1.90 1.47
N GLY A 271 7.91 -2.76 2.49
CA GLY A 271 7.89 -4.22 2.32
C GLY A 271 6.65 -4.71 1.56
N PHE A 272 5.46 -4.29 1.99
CA PHE A 272 4.20 -4.65 1.31
C PHE A 272 4.09 -4.06 -0.10
N MET A 273 4.49 -2.80 -0.30
CA MET A 273 4.51 -2.17 -1.62
C MET A 273 5.45 -2.91 -2.59
N GLN A 274 6.64 -3.30 -2.13
CA GLN A 274 7.59 -4.04 -2.97
C GLN A 274 7.05 -5.42 -3.38
N ILE A 275 6.28 -6.10 -2.51
CA ILE A 275 5.57 -7.33 -2.87
C ILE A 275 4.52 -7.03 -3.95
N GLY A 276 3.70 -6.01 -3.75
CA GLY A 276 2.67 -5.59 -4.71
C GLY A 276 3.26 -5.28 -6.09
N TYR A 277 4.29 -4.46 -6.17
CA TYR A 277 4.98 -4.11 -7.42
C TYR A 277 5.68 -5.31 -8.08
N ALA A 278 6.24 -6.24 -7.30
CA ALA A 278 6.81 -7.46 -7.86
C ALA A 278 5.75 -8.34 -8.54
N ILE A 279 4.56 -8.43 -7.94
CA ILE A 279 3.42 -9.16 -8.52
C ILE A 279 2.96 -8.47 -9.81
N GLU A 280 2.89 -7.14 -9.83
CA GLU A 280 2.57 -6.36 -11.03
C GLU A 280 3.58 -6.62 -12.16
N ASP A 281 4.87 -6.51 -11.87
CA ASP A 281 5.95 -6.75 -12.84
C ASP A 281 5.90 -8.19 -13.40
N ILE A 282 5.61 -9.19 -12.57
CA ILE A 282 5.50 -10.60 -12.98
C ILE A 282 4.26 -10.84 -13.86
N CYS A 283 3.17 -10.14 -13.57
CA CYS A 283 1.89 -10.34 -14.28
C CYS A 283 1.78 -9.51 -15.55
N ASN A 284 2.48 -8.37 -15.65
CA ASN A 284 2.48 -7.46 -16.80
C ASN A 284 3.89 -7.24 -17.40
N PRO A 285 4.55 -8.26 -17.93
CA PRO A 285 5.91 -8.12 -18.43
C PRO A 285 6.03 -7.15 -19.64
N ARG A 286 4.92 -6.88 -20.34
CA ARG A 286 4.90 -5.90 -21.44
C ARG A 286 5.09 -4.47 -20.96
N MET A 287 4.55 -4.10 -19.80
CA MET A 287 4.72 -2.78 -19.21
C MET A 287 6.17 -2.55 -18.76
N VAL A 288 6.81 -3.58 -18.20
CA VAL A 288 8.22 -3.52 -17.79
C VAL A 288 9.13 -3.28 -19.01
N LYS A 289 8.91 -3.98 -20.12
CA LYS A 289 9.65 -3.77 -21.37
C LYS A 289 9.42 -2.38 -21.95
N LYS A 290 8.18 -1.88 -21.94
CA LYS A 290 7.85 -0.53 -22.41
C LYS A 290 8.53 0.56 -21.57
N ASN A 291 8.52 0.41 -20.25
CA ASN A 291 9.19 1.35 -19.34
C ASN A 291 10.73 1.29 -19.47
N ALA A 292 11.30 0.11 -19.71
CA ALA A 292 12.72 -0.03 -19.99
C ALA A 292 13.12 0.62 -21.32
N ALA A 293 12.31 0.43 -22.38
CA ALA A 293 12.49 1.10 -23.65
C ALA A 293 12.35 2.63 -23.53
N ALA A 294 11.30 3.11 -22.81
CA ALA A 294 11.14 4.55 -22.57
C ALA A 294 12.32 5.16 -21.82
N LYS A 295 12.87 4.47 -20.82
CA LYS A 295 14.08 4.90 -20.11
C LYS A 295 15.33 4.92 -21.00
N SER A 296 15.45 4.01 -21.95
CA SER A 296 16.55 4.03 -22.91
C SER A 296 16.40 5.17 -23.92
N PHE A 297 15.17 5.48 -24.34
CA PHE A 297 14.90 6.65 -25.18
C PHE A 297 15.21 7.96 -24.47
N LEU A 298 14.80 8.12 -23.19
CA LEU A 298 15.11 9.32 -22.40
C LEU A 298 16.63 9.51 -22.19
N LYS A 299 17.38 8.43 -21.99
CA LYS A 299 18.85 8.51 -21.92
C LYS A 299 19.52 8.87 -23.24
N LEU A 300 18.95 8.44 -24.38
CA LEU A 300 19.42 8.80 -25.70
C LEU A 300 19.10 10.27 -26.01
N ASP A 301 17.92 10.75 -25.57
CA ASP A 301 17.52 12.14 -25.75
C ASP A 301 18.36 13.10 -24.90
N GLU A 302 18.66 12.73 -23.66
CA GLU A 302 19.53 13.50 -22.77
C GLU A 302 20.97 13.63 -23.36
N LYS A 303 21.48 12.57 -23.98
CA LYS A 303 22.80 12.57 -24.63
C LYS A 303 22.81 13.39 -25.94
N SER A 304 21.73 13.33 -26.71
CA SER A 304 21.56 14.15 -27.93
C SER A 304 21.34 15.63 -27.59
N ILE A 305 20.69 15.94 -26.46
CA ILE A 305 20.55 17.31 -25.95
C ILE A 305 21.92 17.86 -25.54
N ASP A 306 22.72 17.12 -24.82
CA ASP A 306 24.09 17.52 -24.44
C ASP A 306 24.99 17.73 -25.68
N GLU A 307 24.89 16.88 -26.73
CA GLU A 307 25.59 17.05 -27.99
C GLU A 307 25.10 18.29 -28.75
N VAL A 308 23.83 18.63 -28.73
CA VAL A 308 23.27 19.83 -29.34
C VAL A 308 23.71 21.08 -28.58
N PHE A 309 23.74 21.08 -27.25
CA PHE A 309 24.26 22.22 -26.48
C PHE A 309 25.75 22.43 -26.70
N ALA A 310 26.56 21.36 -26.75
CA ALA A 310 27.97 21.47 -27.09
C ALA A 310 28.21 22.02 -28.52
N ALA A 311 27.35 21.66 -29.48
CA ALA A 311 27.42 22.22 -30.84
C ALA A 311 26.91 23.67 -30.94
N MET A 312 26.06 24.10 -30.02
CA MET A 312 25.60 25.49 -29.94
C MET A 312 26.64 26.44 -29.36
N ASP A 313 27.49 25.95 -28.45
CA ASP A 313 28.60 26.73 -27.87
C ASP A 313 29.72 27.03 -28.90
N ASP A 314 29.78 26.26 -30.01
CA ASP A 314 30.71 26.46 -31.12
C ASP A 314 30.17 27.41 -32.23
N ILE A 315 28.93 27.94 -32.09
CA ILE A 315 28.38 28.90 -33.04
C ILE A 315 28.94 30.29 -32.72
N PRO A 316 29.75 30.94 -33.64
CA PRO A 316 30.23 32.29 -33.40
C PRO A 316 29.05 33.25 -33.25
N GLU A 317 29.13 34.14 -32.27
CA GLU A 317 28.09 35.19 -32.07
C GLU A 317 27.83 35.91 -33.37
N PRO A 318 26.57 36.10 -33.81
CA PRO A 318 26.25 36.88 -34.99
C PRO A 318 26.72 38.30 -34.75
N GLU A 319 27.60 38.80 -35.63
CA GLU A 319 27.96 40.22 -35.66
C GLU A 319 26.69 41.06 -35.68
N CYS A 320 26.49 41.84 -34.64
CA CYS A 320 25.32 42.69 -34.47
C CYS A 320 25.29 43.71 -35.60
N ALA A 321 24.58 43.40 -36.67
CA ALA A 321 24.26 44.36 -37.71
C ALA A 321 23.49 45.52 -37.09
N THR A 322 24.11 46.70 -37.06
CA THR A 322 23.51 47.94 -36.60
C THR A 322 22.21 48.16 -37.36
N VAL A 323 21.09 47.95 -36.70
CA VAL A 323 19.76 48.28 -37.23
C VAL A 323 19.64 49.79 -37.27
N ASP A 324 19.70 50.31 -38.49
CA ASP A 324 19.48 51.71 -38.81
C ASP A 324 18.10 52.17 -38.27
N GLN A 325 18.09 53.21 -37.43
CA GLN A 325 16.85 53.69 -36.82
C GLN A 325 15.98 54.38 -37.88
N PRO A 326 14.71 54.11 -38.00
CA PRO A 326 13.84 54.84 -38.92
C PRO A 326 13.67 56.29 -38.47
N ARG A 327 13.92 57.24 -39.43
CA ARG A 327 13.68 58.67 -39.30
C ARG A 327 12.27 58.96 -38.82
N LYS A 328 12.17 59.73 -37.75
CA LYS A 328 10.93 60.36 -37.32
C LYS A 328 10.49 61.38 -38.37
N GLU A 329 9.47 61.04 -39.12
CA GLU A 329 8.73 62.08 -39.92
C GLU A 329 7.79 62.86 -38.98
N THR A 330 8.06 64.16 -38.89
CA THR A 330 7.23 65.15 -38.21
C THR A 330 6.04 65.43 -39.11
N ILE A 331 4.85 65.13 -38.66
CA ILE A 331 3.60 65.64 -39.30
C ILE A 331 3.18 66.86 -38.53
N THR A 332 3.18 67.98 -39.26
CA THR A 332 2.51 69.26 -38.94
C THR A 332 1.00 69.11 -39.04
#